data_6f6f79dcd90cc72748d8d88a99c8a33e
#
_entry.id   6f6f79dcd90cc72748d8d88a99c8a33e
#
_cell.length_a   1.000
_cell.length_b   1.000
_cell.length_c   1.000
_cell.angle_alpha   90.00
_cell.angle_beta   90.00
_cell.angle_gamma   90.00
#
_symmetry.space_group_name_H-M   'P 1'
#
loop_
_entity.id
_entity.type
_entity.pdbx_description
1 polymer ?
#
loop_
_entity_poly.entity_id
_entity_poly.type
_entity_poly.pdbx_seq_one_letter_code
_entity_poly.pdbx_strand_id
1 'polypeptide(L)'
;MSTPSVVVFDVNETLSDLTPMGQRFAEVGAPEWTAKLWFASLLRDGFALTAAGATERFSALGEGALRSILAGLPLSRDTDAAVEHIMGGFLELQVHPDVPEGVRSLSASGARLVTLTNGSTEVAEGIFAVAGIRHHFERLLSVEDAGVWKPAPGAYAYAASTCSVDPADMVLVAVHPWDIDGAKRAGLRTAWVNREGRPYPGYFLAPDHSIAAVSELAGVVG
;
A
#
# COMPACT_ATOMS: atom_id res chain seq x y z
N MET A 1 27.27 -2.17 0.11
CA MET A 1 26.29 -1.16 0.57
C MET A 1 26.01 -1.48 2.03
N SER A 2 25.81 -0.48 2.90
CA SER A 2 25.42 -0.73 4.31
C SER A 2 24.02 -1.36 4.35
N THR A 3 23.75 -2.21 5.34
CA THR A 3 22.40 -2.74 5.60
C THR A 3 21.46 -1.56 5.91
N PRO A 4 20.23 -1.51 5.36
CA PRO A 4 19.27 -0.47 5.70
C PRO A 4 18.87 -0.58 7.16
N SER A 5 18.80 0.56 7.85
CA SER A 5 18.38 0.60 9.26
C SER A 5 16.87 0.46 9.40
N VAL A 6 16.11 0.85 8.38
CA VAL A 6 14.64 0.82 8.36
C VAL A 6 14.10 0.22 7.06
N VAL A 7 13.19 -0.75 7.18
CA VAL A 7 12.40 -1.29 6.08
C VAL A 7 11.00 -0.69 6.14
N VAL A 8 10.64 0.05 5.08
CA VAL A 8 9.34 0.73 4.95
C VAL A 8 8.46 -0.06 4.00
N PHE A 9 7.33 -0.54 4.46
CA PHE A 9 6.39 -1.28 3.63
C PHE A 9 5.22 -0.40 3.18
N ASP A 10 4.94 -0.40 1.87
CA ASP A 10 3.58 -0.12 1.42
C ASP A 10 2.63 -1.21 1.94
N VAL A 11 1.35 -0.89 2.08
CA VAL A 11 0.37 -1.81 2.67
C VAL A 11 -0.59 -2.38 1.62
N ASN A 12 -1.35 -1.52 0.92
CA ASN A 12 -2.39 -1.97 -0.01
C ASN A 12 -1.78 -2.71 -1.20
N GLU A 13 -2.26 -3.91 -1.51
CA GLU A 13 -1.72 -4.84 -2.52
C GLU A 13 -0.30 -5.33 -2.24
N THR A 14 0.50 -4.62 -1.45
CA THR A 14 1.87 -5.03 -1.08
C THR A 14 1.87 -6.04 0.06
N LEU A 15 1.29 -5.69 1.19
CA LEU A 15 1.13 -6.59 2.33
C LEU A 15 -0.27 -7.18 2.39
N SER A 16 -1.32 -6.38 2.14
CA SER A 16 -2.71 -6.85 2.11
C SER A 16 -3.09 -7.40 0.74
N ASP A 17 -3.85 -8.49 0.72
CA ASP A 17 -4.42 -9.07 -0.49
C ASP A 17 -5.78 -8.43 -0.79
N LEU A 18 -5.87 -7.65 -1.87
CA LEU A 18 -7.10 -7.01 -2.33
C LEU A 18 -7.95 -7.92 -3.24
N THR A 19 -7.51 -9.13 -3.54
CA THR A 19 -8.26 -10.06 -4.42
C THR A 19 -9.71 -10.28 -3.96
N PRO A 20 -10.01 -10.43 -2.65
CA PRO A 20 -11.39 -10.63 -2.19
C PRO A 20 -12.34 -9.45 -2.48
N MET A 21 -11.80 -8.26 -2.76
CA MET A 21 -12.64 -7.10 -3.08
C MET A 21 -13.51 -7.33 -4.32
N GLY A 22 -13.04 -8.11 -5.31
CA GLY A 22 -13.84 -8.46 -6.48
C GLY A 22 -15.19 -9.08 -6.10
N GLN A 23 -15.18 -10.01 -5.15
CA GLN A 23 -16.40 -10.65 -4.65
C GLN A 23 -17.35 -9.64 -3.98
N ARG A 24 -16.82 -8.67 -3.21
CA ARG A 24 -17.62 -7.60 -2.60
C ARG A 24 -18.39 -6.78 -3.63
N PHE A 25 -17.78 -6.52 -4.80
CA PHE A 25 -18.49 -5.88 -5.92
C PHE A 25 -19.56 -6.80 -6.53
N ALA A 26 -19.28 -8.08 -6.72
CA ALA A 26 -20.26 -9.04 -7.23
C ALA A 26 -21.48 -9.16 -6.31
N GLU A 27 -21.31 -9.15 -5.00
CA GLU A 27 -22.38 -9.23 -3.99
C GLU A 27 -23.35 -8.03 -4.02
N VAL A 28 -22.92 -6.89 -4.56
CA VAL A 28 -23.79 -5.72 -4.78
C VAL A 28 -24.33 -5.63 -6.21
N GLY A 29 -24.03 -6.61 -7.07
CA GLY A 29 -24.49 -6.66 -8.46
C GLY A 29 -23.56 -5.99 -9.46
N ALA A 30 -22.37 -5.53 -9.04
CA ALA A 30 -21.36 -4.97 -9.94
C ALA A 30 -20.38 -6.06 -10.41
N PRO A 31 -19.81 -5.98 -11.63
CA PRO A 31 -18.81 -6.94 -12.09
C PRO A 31 -17.55 -6.94 -11.20
N GLU A 32 -16.95 -8.11 -10.93
CA GLU A 32 -15.76 -8.24 -10.07
C GLU A 32 -14.57 -7.38 -10.50
N TRP A 33 -14.33 -7.24 -11.82
CA TRP A 33 -13.25 -6.42 -12.36
C TRP A 33 -13.38 -4.94 -11.99
N THR A 34 -14.56 -4.48 -11.58
CA THR A 34 -14.82 -3.10 -11.14
C THR A 34 -14.00 -2.75 -9.91
N ALA A 35 -13.62 -3.73 -9.07
CA ALA A 35 -12.75 -3.52 -7.92
C ALA A 35 -11.39 -2.93 -8.33
N LYS A 36 -10.76 -3.45 -9.40
CA LYS A 36 -9.49 -2.92 -9.91
C LYS A 36 -9.65 -1.52 -10.49
N LEU A 37 -10.74 -1.26 -11.20
CA LEU A 37 -11.04 0.07 -11.74
C LEU A 37 -11.25 1.08 -10.59
N TRP A 38 -11.99 0.69 -9.57
CA TRP A 38 -12.22 1.52 -8.39
C TRP A 38 -10.92 1.88 -7.68
N PHE A 39 -10.08 0.88 -7.38
CA PHE A 39 -8.81 1.13 -6.70
C PHE A 39 -7.89 2.05 -7.52
N ALA A 40 -7.78 1.81 -8.84
CA ALA A 40 -7.02 2.69 -9.74
C ALA A 40 -7.60 4.12 -9.80
N SER A 41 -8.93 4.28 -9.75
CA SER A 41 -9.58 5.58 -9.79
C SER A 41 -9.34 6.39 -8.53
N LEU A 42 -9.46 5.77 -7.35
CA LEU A 42 -9.18 6.46 -6.10
C LEU A 42 -7.69 6.89 -6.00
N LEU A 43 -6.75 6.04 -6.44
CA LEU A 43 -5.32 6.41 -6.49
C LEU A 43 -5.09 7.58 -7.44
N ARG A 44 -5.69 7.55 -8.66
CA ARG A 44 -5.64 8.67 -9.60
C ARG A 44 -6.10 9.97 -8.96
N ASP A 45 -7.23 9.94 -8.23
CA ASP A 45 -7.80 11.13 -7.64
C ASP A 45 -6.95 11.63 -6.46
N GLY A 46 -6.38 10.74 -5.64
CA GLY A 46 -5.41 11.10 -4.60
C GLY A 46 -4.14 11.74 -5.17
N PHE A 47 -3.60 11.19 -6.27
CA PHE A 47 -2.46 11.77 -6.97
C PHE A 47 -2.79 13.13 -7.59
N ALA A 48 -3.98 13.29 -8.18
CA ALA A 48 -4.43 14.53 -8.76
C ALA A 48 -4.58 15.65 -7.70
N LEU A 49 -5.16 15.34 -6.54
CA LEU A 49 -5.25 16.27 -5.42
C LEU A 49 -3.87 16.68 -4.93
N THR A 50 -2.97 15.71 -4.73
CA THR A 50 -1.59 15.98 -4.33
C THR A 50 -0.88 16.90 -5.33
N ALA A 51 -1.03 16.66 -6.63
CA ALA A 51 -0.46 17.50 -7.68
C ALA A 51 -1.07 18.93 -7.69
N ALA A 52 -2.32 19.08 -7.24
CA ALA A 52 -2.99 20.37 -7.08
C ALA A 52 -2.67 21.06 -5.74
N GLY A 53 -1.84 20.47 -4.88
CA GLY A 53 -1.51 21.00 -3.55
C GLY A 53 -2.62 20.79 -2.51
N ALA A 54 -3.49 19.80 -2.72
CA ALA A 54 -4.57 19.41 -1.83
C ALA A 54 -4.40 17.96 -1.37
N THR A 55 -5.15 17.57 -0.37
CA THR A 55 -5.17 16.17 0.12
C THR A 55 -6.57 15.82 0.60
N GLU A 56 -6.89 14.52 0.58
CA GLU A 56 -8.12 13.97 1.14
C GLU A 56 -7.82 12.56 1.68
N ARG A 57 -8.64 12.09 2.60
CA ARG A 57 -8.52 10.74 3.18
C ARG A 57 -8.84 9.66 2.17
N PHE A 58 -8.16 8.53 2.31
CA PHE A 58 -8.40 7.36 1.48
C PHE A 58 -9.87 6.93 1.47
N SER A 59 -10.53 6.92 2.63
CA SER A 59 -11.94 6.53 2.74
C SER A 59 -12.86 7.46 1.95
N ALA A 60 -12.67 8.77 2.04
CA ALA A 60 -13.49 9.74 1.31
C ALA A 60 -13.32 9.61 -0.21
N LEU A 61 -12.08 9.44 -0.69
CA LEU A 61 -11.80 9.18 -2.12
C LEU A 61 -12.38 7.85 -2.57
N GLY A 62 -12.26 6.81 -1.72
CA GLY A 62 -12.82 5.49 -1.97
C GLY A 62 -14.33 5.52 -2.15
N GLU A 63 -15.05 6.17 -1.24
CA GLU A 63 -16.51 6.34 -1.32
C GLU A 63 -16.92 7.16 -2.55
N GLY A 64 -16.24 8.27 -2.81
CA GLY A 64 -16.51 9.12 -3.98
C GLY A 64 -16.32 8.37 -5.30
N ALA A 65 -15.25 7.61 -5.43
CA ALA A 65 -14.97 6.78 -6.59
C ALA A 65 -16.02 5.66 -6.74
N LEU A 66 -16.44 5.00 -5.62
CA LEU A 66 -17.51 4.00 -5.65
C LEU A 66 -18.83 4.61 -6.17
N ARG A 67 -19.26 5.72 -5.61
CA ARG A 67 -20.51 6.38 -6.04
C ARG A 67 -20.49 6.70 -7.54
N SER A 68 -19.35 7.17 -8.06
CA SER A 68 -19.18 7.46 -9.46
C SER A 68 -19.24 6.21 -10.34
N ILE A 69 -18.55 5.14 -9.95
CA ILE A 69 -18.44 3.90 -10.73
C ILE A 69 -19.74 3.09 -10.68
N LEU A 70 -20.41 3.06 -9.53
CA LEU A 70 -21.67 2.32 -9.35
C LEU A 70 -22.86 3.04 -9.96
N ALA A 71 -22.75 4.32 -10.30
CA ALA A 71 -23.83 5.09 -10.91
C ALA A 71 -24.30 4.44 -12.22
N GLY A 72 -25.60 4.15 -12.30
CA GLY A 72 -26.23 3.55 -13.49
C GLY A 72 -26.06 2.04 -13.62
N LEU A 73 -25.36 1.37 -12.70
CA LEU A 73 -25.34 -0.10 -12.66
C LEU A 73 -26.61 -0.66 -12.01
N PRO A 74 -27.10 -1.84 -12.45
CA PRO A 74 -28.25 -2.51 -11.86
C PRO A 74 -27.85 -3.20 -10.55
N LEU A 75 -27.70 -2.41 -9.47
CA LEU A 75 -27.27 -2.91 -8.17
C LEU A 75 -28.37 -3.75 -7.50
N SER A 76 -27.97 -4.72 -6.65
CA SER A 76 -28.84 -5.55 -5.82
C SER A 76 -29.34 -4.85 -4.55
N ARG A 77 -28.82 -3.65 -4.26
CA ARG A 77 -29.17 -2.79 -3.10
C ARG A 77 -29.00 -1.32 -3.49
N ASP A 78 -29.46 -0.40 -2.64
CA ASP A 78 -29.24 1.03 -2.89
C ASP A 78 -27.74 1.38 -2.86
N THR A 79 -27.38 2.54 -3.45
CA THR A 79 -25.99 2.95 -3.62
C THR A 79 -25.26 3.13 -2.29
N ASP A 80 -25.94 3.67 -1.26
CA ASP A 80 -25.29 3.89 0.05
C ASP A 80 -24.96 2.57 0.72
N ALA A 81 -25.90 1.61 0.75
CA ALA A 81 -25.65 0.29 1.26
C ALA A 81 -24.59 -0.49 0.45
N ALA A 82 -24.50 -0.26 -0.86
CA ALA A 82 -23.45 -0.87 -1.70
C ALA A 82 -22.08 -0.29 -1.37
N VAL A 83 -21.96 1.02 -1.19
CA VAL A 83 -20.71 1.70 -0.80
C VAL A 83 -20.26 1.21 0.57
N GLU A 84 -21.14 1.20 1.57
CA GLU A 84 -20.83 0.71 2.92
C GLU A 84 -20.34 -0.74 2.89
N HIS A 85 -21.02 -1.62 2.15
CA HIS A 85 -20.63 -3.02 2.00
C HIS A 85 -19.24 -3.19 1.40
N ILE A 86 -18.93 -2.47 0.32
CA ILE A 86 -17.63 -2.57 -0.33
C ILE A 86 -16.54 -1.98 0.56
N MET A 87 -16.75 -0.80 1.14
CA MET A 87 -15.75 -0.16 2.02
C MET A 87 -15.48 -1.01 3.27
N GLY A 88 -16.51 -1.65 3.84
CA GLY A 88 -16.35 -2.57 4.96
C GLY A 88 -15.43 -3.76 4.65
N GLY A 89 -15.33 -4.16 3.38
CA GLY A 89 -14.43 -5.23 2.93
C GLY A 89 -12.95 -4.97 3.22
N PHE A 90 -12.53 -3.70 3.30
CA PHE A 90 -11.16 -3.35 3.65
C PHE A 90 -10.76 -3.77 5.06
N LEU A 91 -11.68 -3.77 6.00
CA LEU A 91 -11.44 -4.20 7.39
C LEU A 91 -11.34 -5.72 7.53
N GLU A 92 -11.77 -6.47 6.51
CA GLU A 92 -11.78 -7.94 6.47
C GLU A 92 -10.65 -8.53 5.62
N LEU A 93 -9.83 -7.67 5.00
CA LEU A 93 -8.69 -8.11 4.20
C LEU A 93 -7.70 -8.92 5.04
N GLN A 94 -6.95 -9.76 4.36
CA GLN A 94 -5.84 -10.51 4.95
C GLN A 94 -4.53 -10.13 4.29
N VAL A 95 -3.42 -10.48 4.92
CA VAL A 95 -2.11 -10.32 4.30
C VAL A 95 -1.85 -11.44 3.29
N HIS A 96 -1.01 -11.18 2.28
CA HIS A 96 -0.56 -12.23 1.38
C HIS A 96 0.17 -13.35 2.14
N PRO A 97 0.11 -14.62 1.67
CA PRO A 97 0.68 -15.77 2.38
C PRO A 97 2.18 -15.69 2.67
N ASP A 98 2.94 -14.97 1.84
CA ASP A 98 4.40 -14.78 1.97
C ASP A 98 4.79 -13.72 3.02
N VAL A 99 3.84 -12.89 3.45
CA VAL A 99 4.11 -11.73 4.33
C VAL A 99 4.48 -12.14 5.76
N PRO A 100 3.75 -13.05 6.44
CA PRO A 100 4.08 -13.36 7.83
C PRO A 100 5.49 -13.95 8.02
N GLU A 101 5.95 -14.76 7.09
CA GLU A 101 7.29 -15.33 7.11
C GLU A 101 8.35 -14.25 6.85
N GLY A 102 8.16 -13.44 5.81
CA GLY A 102 9.09 -12.36 5.46
C GLY A 102 9.25 -11.34 6.59
N VAL A 103 8.14 -10.90 7.20
CA VAL A 103 8.15 -9.98 8.33
C VAL A 103 8.90 -10.55 9.54
N ARG A 104 8.66 -11.82 9.90
CA ARG A 104 9.37 -12.46 11.00
C ARG A 104 10.87 -12.60 10.72
N SER A 105 11.24 -12.98 9.51
CA SER A 105 12.65 -13.11 9.10
C SER A 105 13.41 -11.80 9.19
N LEU A 106 12.81 -10.70 8.68
CA LEU A 106 13.38 -9.36 8.77
C LEU A 106 13.50 -8.87 10.22
N SER A 107 12.46 -9.05 11.01
CA SER A 107 12.49 -8.71 12.44
C SER A 107 13.57 -9.47 13.19
N ALA A 108 13.76 -10.75 12.89
CA ALA A 108 14.80 -11.59 13.49
C ALA A 108 16.22 -11.16 13.08
N SER A 109 16.39 -10.54 11.90
CA SER A 109 17.68 -9.96 11.46
C SER A 109 18.02 -8.63 12.14
N GLY A 110 17.11 -8.08 12.96
CA GLY A 110 17.28 -6.81 13.66
C GLY A 110 16.86 -5.58 12.85
N ALA A 111 16.22 -5.75 11.70
CA ALA A 111 15.70 -4.64 10.91
C ALA A 111 14.54 -3.96 11.64
N ARG A 112 14.48 -2.63 11.62
CA ARG A 112 13.35 -1.83 12.08
C ARG A 112 12.29 -1.82 10.99
N LEU A 113 11.07 -2.31 11.28
CA LEU A 113 9.99 -2.41 10.31
C LEU A 113 8.95 -1.33 10.57
N VAL A 114 8.58 -0.60 9.52
CA VAL A 114 7.52 0.40 9.55
C VAL A 114 6.65 0.26 8.30
N THR A 115 5.46 0.84 8.31
CA THR A 115 4.65 1.01 7.09
C THR A 115 4.63 2.47 6.65
N LEU A 116 4.32 2.70 5.38
CA LEU A 116 3.89 4.00 4.85
C LEU A 116 2.80 3.75 3.82
N THR A 117 1.55 3.96 4.20
CA THR A 117 0.38 3.68 3.36
C THR A 117 -0.30 4.97 2.89
N ASN A 118 -0.91 4.93 1.69
CA ASN A 118 -1.89 5.94 1.27
C ASN A 118 -3.27 5.73 1.95
N GLY A 119 -3.48 4.56 2.57
CA GLY A 119 -4.66 4.23 3.36
C GLY A 119 -4.54 4.64 4.83
N SER A 120 -5.55 4.25 5.65
CA SER A 120 -5.52 4.50 7.09
C SER A 120 -4.63 3.49 7.82
N THR A 121 -4.04 3.92 8.94
CA THR A 121 -3.29 3.02 9.84
C THR A 121 -4.20 2.02 10.55
N GLU A 122 -5.47 2.33 10.72
CA GLU A 122 -6.46 1.46 11.37
C GLU A 122 -6.66 0.14 10.61
N VAL A 123 -6.73 0.21 9.27
CA VAL A 123 -6.82 -0.99 8.42
C VAL A 123 -5.56 -1.85 8.61
N ALA A 124 -4.38 -1.25 8.54
CA ALA A 124 -3.11 -1.96 8.73
C ALA A 124 -3.02 -2.59 10.15
N GLU A 125 -3.44 -1.86 11.19
CA GLU A 125 -3.49 -2.37 12.57
C GLU A 125 -4.34 -3.64 12.66
N GLY A 126 -5.56 -3.61 12.09
CA GLY A 126 -6.50 -4.74 12.12
C GLY A 126 -5.97 -5.98 11.40
N ILE A 127 -5.53 -5.83 10.14
CA ILE A 127 -5.06 -6.98 9.35
C ILE A 127 -3.76 -7.59 9.91
N PHE A 128 -2.86 -6.76 10.46
CA PHE A 128 -1.62 -7.26 11.06
C PHE A 128 -1.84 -7.92 12.42
N ALA A 129 -2.83 -7.46 13.19
CA ALA A 129 -3.24 -8.13 14.43
C ALA A 129 -3.79 -9.53 14.13
N VAL A 130 -4.69 -9.66 13.14
CA VAL A 130 -5.23 -10.95 12.69
C VAL A 130 -4.11 -11.88 12.18
N ALA A 131 -3.16 -11.35 11.41
CA ALA A 131 -2.02 -12.12 10.90
C ALA A 131 -0.96 -12.46 11.97
N GLY A 132 -1.07 -11.91 13.18
CA GLY A 132 -0.11 -12.14 14.28
C GLY A 132 1.25 -11.50 14.04
N ILE A 133 1.35 -10.44 13.22
CA ILE A 133 2.61 -9.79 12.86
C ILE A 133 2.72 -8.33 13.33
N ARG A 134 1.66 -7.77 13.92
CA ARG A 134 1.63 -6.36 14.34
C ARG A 134 2.80 -5.96 15.23
N HIS A 135 3.19 -6.81 16.15
CA HIS A 135 4.24 -6.55 17.12
C HIS A 135 5.67 -6.49 16.52
N HIS A 136 5.85 -6.90 15.27
CA HIS A 136 7.11 -6.75 14.54
C HIS A 136 7.30 -5.34 13.96
N PHE A 137 6.22 -4.56 13.82
CA PHE A 137 6.28 -3.20 13.29
C PHE A 137 6.46 -2.18 14.41
N GLU A 138 7.52 -1.38 14.33
CA GLU A 138 7.79 -0.29 15.25
C GLU A 138 6.71 0.78 15.13
N ARG A 139 6.33 1.13 13.88
CA ARG A 139 5.32 2.15 13.59
C ARG A 139 4.48 1.75 12.38
N LEU A 140 3.22 2.15 12.41
CA LEU A 140 2.37 2.18 11.23
C LEU A 140 2.19 3.66 10.84
N LEU A 141 2.68 4.04 9.66
CA LEU A 141 2.63 5.41 9.17
C LEU A 141 1.62 5.52 8.03
N SER A 142 0.91 6.63 7.97
CA SER A 142 0.00 6.99 6.89
C SER A 142 0.37 8.33 6.29
N VAL A 143 0.05 8.51 5.02
CA VAL A 143 0.14 9.80 4.32
C VAL A 143 -0.85 10.83 4.86
N GLU A 144 -1.86 10.40 5.61
CA GLU A 144 -2.79 11.32 6.28
C GLU A 144 -2.04 12.21 7.28
N ASP A 145 -1.04 11.67 8.00
CA ASP A 145 -0.18 12.45 8.90
C ASP A 145 0.88 13.26 8.12
N ALA A 146 1.31 12.78 6.96
CA ALA A 146 2.25 13.50 6.10
C ALA A 146 1.59 14.70 5.39
N GLY A 147 0.26 14.72 5.26
CA GLY A 147 -0.50 15.74 4.54
C GLY A 147 -0.28 15.71 3.01
N VAL A 148 0.28 14.62 2.47
CA VAL A 148 0.56 14.46 1.04
C VAL A 148 0.67 12.99 0.67
N TRP A 149 0.03 12.59 -0.44
CA TRP A 149 0.05 11.18 -0.88
C TRP A 149 1.39 10.79 -1.52
N LYS A 150 1.79 9.53 -1.34
CA LYS A 150 2.75 8.90 -2.23
C LYS A 150 2.20 8.96 -3.67
N PRO A 151 3.03 9.20 -4.69
CA PRO A 151 4.49 9.19 -4.69
C PRO A 151 5.17 10.56 -4.46
N ALA A 152 4.49 11.54 -3.88
CA ALA A 152 5.12 12.83 -3.62
C ALA A 152 6.27 12.72 -2.60
N PRO A 153 7.40 13.44 -2.79
CA PRO A 153 8.58 13.33 -1.94
C PRO A 153 8.31 13.58 -0.45
N GLY A 154 7.35 14.45 -0.13
CA GLY A 154 6.96 14.78 1.25
C GLY A 154 6.51 13.57 2.07
N ALA A 155 5.86 12.58 1.44
CA ALA A 155 5.43 11.36 2.13
C ALA A 155 6.63 10.53 2.64
N TYR A 156 7.66 10.38 1.82
CA TYR A 156 8.88 9.64 2.18
C TYR A 156 9.75 10.42 3.16
N ALA A 157 9.83 11.75 3.00
CA ALA A 157 10.53 12.63 3.95
C ALA A 157 9.87 12.58 5.34
N TYR A 158 8.54 12.52 5.41
CA TYR A 158 7.80 12.30 6.66
C TYR A 158 8.21 10.98 7.32
N ALA A 159 8.28 9.87 6.58
CA ALA A 159 8.69 8.58 7.11
C ALA A 159 10.13 8.62 7.65
N ALA A 160 11.08 9.20 6.91
CA ALA A 160 12.47 9.33 7.31
C ALA A 160 12.62 10.17 8.59
N SER A 161 11.95 11.33 8.64
CA SER A 161 11.95 12.21 9.82
C SER A 161 11.35 11.51 11.05
N THR A 162 10.22 10.82 10.88
CA THR A 162 9.52 10.10 11.98
C THR A 162 10.36 8.95 12.52
N CYS A 163 11.14 8.28 11.66
CA CYS A 163 12.07 7.21 12.05
C CYS A 163 13.44 7.73 12.53
N SER A 164 13.70 9.04 12.39
CA SER A 164 14.98 9.69 12.75
C SER A 164 16.17 9.07 12.01
N VAL A 165 16.04 8.87 10.69
CA VAL A 165 17.09 8.33 9.81
C VAL A 165 17.18 9.12 8.52
N ASP A 166 18.31 9.03 7.83
CA ASP A 166 18.44 9.55 6.47
C ASP A 166 17.64 8.66 5.48
N PRO A 167 17.03 9.24 4.42
CA PRO A 167 16.36 8.46 3.39
C PRO A 167 17.21 7.33 2.80
N ALA A 168 18.53 7.53 2.65
CA ALA A 168 19.46 6.53 2.13
C ALA A 168 19.61 5.28 3.02
N ASP A 169 19.27 5.40 4.31
CA ASP A 169 19.27 4.30 5.28
C ASP A 169 17.92 3.55 5.33
N MET A 170 16.97 3.92 4.48
CA MET A 170 15.68 3.27 4.34
C MET A 170 15.60 2.46 3.05
N VAL A 171 14.81 1.38 3.07
CA VAL A 171 14.39 0.67 1.86
C VAL A 171 12.87 0.62 1.82
N LEU A 172 12.28 1.15 0.73
CA LEU A 172 10.85 0.98 0.47
C LEU A 172 10.61 -0.37 -0.21
N VAL A 173 9.59 -1.07 0.25
CA VAL A 173 9.11 -2.35 -0.30
C VAL A 173 7.69 -2.17 -0.80
N ALA A 174 7.47 -2.33 -2.10
CA ALA A 174 6.16 -2.13 -2.72
C ALA A 174 5.97 -2.99 -3.97
N VAL A 175 4.71 -3.34 -4.28
CA VAL A 175 4.32 -3.93 -5.58
C VAL A 175 4.14 -2.87 -6.67
N HIS A 176 3.95 -1.61 -6.30
CA HIS A 176 3.60 -0.53 -7.20
C HIS A 176 4.84 0.15 -7.80
N PRO A 177 5.05 0.09 -9.14
CA PRO A 177 6.18 0.77 -9.77
C PRO A 177 6.21 2.29 -9.54
N TRP A 178 5.05 2.95 -9.41
CA TRP A 178 4.98 4.38 -9.10
C TRP A 178 5.47 4.72 -7.69
N ASP A 179 5.28 3.83 -6.72
CA ASP A 179 5.77 3.99 -5.34
C ASP A 179 7.29 3.77 -5.27
N ILE A 180 7.78 2.76 -5.99
CA ILE A 180 9.22 2.52 -6.18
C ILE A 180 9.92 3.76 -6.79
N ASP A 181 9.36 4.32 -7.87
CA ASP A 181 9.90 5.54 -8.51
C ASP A 181 9.92 6.73 -7.56
N GLY A 182 8.81 6.97 -6.85
CA GLY A 182 8.71 8.07 -5.90
C GLY A 182 9.69 7.97 -4.75
N ALA A 183 9.81 6.79 -4.15
CA ALA A 183 10.78 6.53 -3.07
C ALA A 183 12.22 6.70 -3.54
N LYS A 184 12.55 6.19 -4.73
CA LYS A 184 13.89 6.32 -5.29
C LYS A 184 14.25 7.77 -5.57
N ARG A 185 13.32 8.58 -6.08
CA ARG A 185 13.50 10.03 -6.26
C ARG A 185 13.65 10.78 -4.94
N ALA A 186 13.04 10.26 -3.87
CA ALA A 186 13.19 10.80 -2.52
C ALA A 186 14.48 10.33 -1.80
N GLY A 187 15.31 9.51 -2.46
CA GLY A 187 16.61 9.06 -1.95
C GLY A 187 16.58 7.74 -1.17
N LEU A 188 15.45 7.05 -1.11
CA LEU A 188 15.38 5.72 -0.50
C LEU A 188 15.96 4.65 -1.44
N ARG A 189 16.44 3.56 -0.86
CA ARG A 189 16.59 2.29 -1.59
C ARG A 189 15.22 1.65 -1.81
N THR A 190 15.13 0.73 -2.77
CA THR A 190 13.85 0.18 -3.19
C THR A 190 13.92 -1.31 -3.47
N ALA A 191 12.90 -2.04 -3.06
CA ALA A 191 12.66 -3.43 -3.40
C ALA A 191 11.26 -3.60 -4.01
N TRP A 192 11.19 -3.96 -5.28
CA TRP A 192 9.95 -4.20 -5.99
C TRP A 192 9.49 -5.65 -5.79
N VAL A 193 8.29 -5.82 -5.24
CA VAL A 193 7.67 -7.14 -5.06
C VAL A 193 6.88 -7.49 -6.33
N ASN A 194 7.36 -8.44 -7.09
CA ASN A 194 6.80 -8.86 -8.38
C ASN A 194 6.25 -10.29 -8.32
N ARG A 195 5.17 -10.51 -7.58
CA ARG A 195 4.53 -11.82 -7.42
C ARG A 195 4.05 -12.44 -8.74
N GLU A 196 3.71 -11.61 -9.71
CA GLU A 196 3.12 -12.05 -10.98
C GLU A 196 4.13 -12.18 -12.14
N GLY A 197 5.41 -11.91 -11.92
CA GLY A 197 6.44 -11.98 -12.95
C GLY A 197 6.24 -10.98 -14.10
N ARG A 198 5.63 -9.81 -13.81
CA ARG A 198 5.34 -8.78 -14.83
C ARG A 198 6.62 -8.01 -15.22
N PRO A 199 6.71 -7.49 -16.46
CA PRO A 199 7.79 -6.58 -16.82
C PRO A 199 7.65 -5.26 -16.03
N TYR A 200 8.80 -4.73 -15.55
CA TYR A 200 8.82 -3.41 -14.93
C TYR A 200 8.67 -2.30 -15.97
N PRO A 201 7.81 -1.29 -15.76
CA PRO A 201 7.60 -0.22 -16.74
C PRO A 201 8.85 0.65 -16.90
N GLY A 202 9.38 0.74 -18.14
CA GLY A 202 10.65 1.41 -18.44
C GLY A 202 10.65 2.94 -18.31
N TYR A 203 9.51 3.57 -18.06
CA TYR A 203 9.41 5.02 -17.81
C TYR A 203 9.54 5.40 -16.33
N PHE A 204 9.60 4.44 -15.41
CA PHE A 204 9.94 4.63 -14.00
C PHE A 204 11.41 4.29 -13.74
N LEU A 205 12.01 4.86 -12.70
CA LEU A 205 13.34 4.48 -12.24
C LEU A 205 13.34 3.02 -11.79
N ALA A 206 14.31 2.26 -12.29
CA ALA A 206 14.41 0.84 -11.95
C ALA A 206 14.62 0.63 -10.44
N PRO A 207 14.01 -0.41 -9.84
CA PRO A 207 14.22 -0.75 -8.45
C PRO A 207 15.68 -1.20 -8.20
N ASP A 208 16.15 -1.08 -6.96
CA ASP A 208 17.47 -1.61 -6.59
C ASP A 208 17.43 -3.14 -6.48
N HIS A 209 16.30 -3.68 -6.01
CA HIS A 209 16.04 -5.12 -5.92
C HIS A 209 14.67 -5.46 -6.51
N SER A 210 14.57 -6.65 -7.12
CA SER A 210 13.29 -7.25 -7.54
C SER A 210 13.19 -8.62 -6.90
N ILE A 211 12.09 -8.86 -6.19
CA ILE A 211 11.81 -10.10 -5.46
C ILE A 211 10.44 -10.64 -5.87
N ALA A 212 10.26 -11.95 -5.83
CA ALA A 212 8.97 -12.56 -6.13
C ALA A 212 8.04 -12.63 -4.91
N ALA A 213 8.60 -12.55 -3.69
CA ALA A 213 7.85 -12.63 -2.45
C ALA A 213 8.55 -11.83 -1.34
N VAL A 214 7.77 -11.33 -0.36
CA VAL A 214 8.32 -10.62 0.81
C VAL A 214 9.26 -11.52 1.64
N SER A 215 9.04 -12.82 1.62
CA SER A 215 9.91 -13.80 2.29
C SER A 215 11.36 -13.83 1.76
N GLU A 216 11.60 -13.34 0.52
CA GLU A 216 12.96 -13.25 -0.05
C GLU A 216 13.72 -12.00 0.40
N LEU A 217 13.03 -11.01 1.00
CA LEU A 217 13.58 -9.68 1.23
C LEU A 217 14.80 -9.69 2.17
N ALA A 218 14.79 -10.51 3.21
CA ALA A 218 15.92 -10.61 4.15
C ALA A 218 17.23 -11.03 3.46
N GLY A 219 17.16 -11.81 2.38
CA GLY A 219 18.32 -12.24 1.60
C GLY A 219 18.92 -11.15 0.69
N VAL A 220 18.21 -10.03 0.44
CA VAL A 220 18.65 -8.99 -0.49
C VAL A 220 18.91 -7.64 0.18
N VAL A 221 18.40 -7.42 1.40
CA VAL A 221 18.58 -6.18 2.16
C VAL A 221 19.43 -6.34 3.42
N GLY A 222 19.80 -7.59 3.75
CA GLY A 222 20.65 -7.95 4.89
C GLY A 222 22.13 -7.63 4.70
#